data_167434b5afae99f7c458f38b6258489a
#
_entry.id   167434b5afae99f7c458f38b6258489a
#
_cell.length_a   1.000
_cell.length_b   1.000
_cell.length_c   1.000
_cell.angle_alpha   90.00
_cell.angle_beta   90.00
_cell.angle_gamma   90.00
#
_symmetry.space_group_name_H-M   'P 1'
#
loop_
_entity.id
_entity.type
_entity.pdbx_description
1 polymer ?
#
loop_
_entity_poly.entity_id
_entity_poly.type
_entity_poly.pdbx_seq_one_letter_code
_entity_poly.pdbx_strand_id
1 'polypeptide(L)'
;MRIVLKDLIEKLKNLFEKYNNEKGSKDCTRIKNVKFAYLYGSLAQGLDTSLSDIDVAVYLKGIPSLDEELDLHLFMSRGLATDRVDLLILNRTRNIMLLEEIIKKGIVIYDTDPEFRLDFELRVLHEAIDFKEHRRAILGR
;
A
#
# COMPACT_ATOMS: atom_id res chain seq x y z
N MET A 1 20.74 11.21 6.65
CA MET A 1 20.17 10.64 7.87
C MET A 1 19.57 9.27 7.55
N ARG A 2 19.91 8.30 8.37
CA ARG A 2 19.50 6.91 8.13
C ARG A 2 18.09 6.66 8.66
N ILE A 3 17.24 6.08 7.83
CA ILE A 3 15.89 5.71 8.25
C ILE A 3 15.94 4.35 8.93
N VAL A 4 15.47 4.28 10.16
CA VAL A 4 15.35 3.01 10.88
C VAL A 4 14.01 2.40 10.49
N LEU A 5 14.05 1.23 9.84
CA LEU A 5 12.86 0.58 9.31
C LEU A 5 11.78 0.36 10.36
N LYS A 6 12.17 -0.09 11.54
CA LYS A 6 11.24 -0.32 12.64
C LYS A 6 10.49 0.95 13.04
N ASP A 7 11.20 2.07 13.14
CA ASP A 7 10.61 3.35 13.51
C ASP A 7 9.68 3.85 12.41
N LEU A 8 10.05 3.65 11.16
CA LEU A 8 9.23 4.03 10.02
C LEU A 8 7.92 3.25 10.00
N ILE A 9 7.98 1.93 10.21
CA ILE A 9 6.80 1.08 10.25
C ILE A 9 5.84 1.54 11.35
N GLU A 10 6.35 1.80 12.54
CA GLU A 10 5.54 2.26 13.65
C GLU A 10 4.91 3.62 13.37
N LYS A 11 5.68 4.53 12.80
CA LYS A 11 5.18 5.85 12.43
C LYS A 11 4.08 5.78 11.38
N LEU A 12 4.25 4.93 10.38
CA LEU A 12 3.23 4.71 9.34
C LEU A 12 1.96 4.14 9.94
N LYS A 13 2.09 3.14 10.80
CA LYS A 13 0.95 2.54 11.50
C LYS A 13 0.16 3.60 12.26
N ASN A 14 0.85 4.43 13.02
CA ASN A 14 0.21 5.49 13.80
C ASN A 14 -0.47 6.51 12.90
N LEU A 15 0.12 6.85 11.77
CA LEU A 15 -0.48 7.76 10.81
C LEU A 15 -1.76 7.21 10.22
N PHE A 16 -1.81 5.93 9.88
CA PHE A 16 -3.02 5.31 9.35
C PHE A 16 -4.12 5.24 10.41
N GLU A 17 -3.77 4.92 11.63
CA GLU A 17 -4.73 4.94 12.72
C GLU A 17 -5.33 6.34 12.90
N LYS A 18 -4.49 7.35 12.88
CA LYS A 18 -4.92 8.74 13.00
C LYS A 18 -5.80 9.15 11.82
N TYR A 19 -5.42 8.78 10.61
CA TYR A 19 -6.19 9.08 9.41
C TYR A 19 -7.60 8.49 9.50
N ASN A 20 -7.70 7.22 9.85
CA ASN A 20 -8.99 6.56 9.96
C ASN A 20 -9.85 7.16 11.07
N ASN A 21 -9.25 7.54 12.19
CA ASN A 21 -9.98 8.10 13.32
C ASN A 21 -10.46 9.54 13.07
N GLU A 22 -9.61 10.36 12.45
CA GLU A 22 -9.93 11.77 12.25
C GLU A 22 -10.74 12.03 10.99
N LYS A 23 -10.38 11.36 9.88
CA LYS A 23 -10.98 11.63 8.57
C LYS A 23 -12.17 10.73 8.29
N GLY A 24 -12.10 9.48 8.72
CA GLY A 24 -13.14 8.51 8.45
C GLY A 24 -14.42 8.69 9.25
N SER A 25 -14.41 9.45 10.33
CA SER A 25 -15.56 9.59 11.21
C SER A 25 -16.42 10.82 10.95
N LYS A 26 -15.90 11.84 10.29
CA LYS A 26 -16.61 13.12 10.14
C LYS A 26 -17.43 13.25 8.88
N ASP A 27 -17.05 12.57 7.82
CA ASP A 27 -17.78 12.66 6.57
C ASP A 27 -17.62 11.34 5.82
N CYS A 28 -18.48 10.40 6.17
CA CYS A 28 -18.43 9.04 5.67
C CYS A 28 -18.62 8.93 4.15
N THR A 29 -19.06 10.01 3.52
CA THR A 29 -19.41 9.96 2.09
C THR A 29 -18.25 10.34 1.19
N ARG A 30 -17.26 11.04 1.71
CA ARG A 30 -16.20 11.60 0.88
C ARG A 30 -14.84 10.95 1.04
N ILE A 31 -14.51 10.52 2.26
CA ILE A 31 -13.16 10.05 2.56
C ILE A 31 -13.19 8.55 2.81
N LYS A 32 -12.39 7.82 2.06
CA LYS A 32 -12.32 6.37 2.15
C LYS A 32 -11.32 5.96 3.23
N ASN A 33 -11.76 5.11 4.14
CA ASN A 33 -10.88 4.57 5.17
C ASN A 33 -9.88 3.59 4.57
N VAL A 34 -8.71 3.54 5.19
CA VAL A 34 -7.69 2.55 4.84
C VAL A 34 -8.05 1.23 5.50
N LYS A 35 -8.22 0.18 4.72
CA LYS A 35 -8.47 -1.17 5.24
C LYS A 35 -7.18 -1.85 5.66
N PHE A 36 -6.17 -1.80 4.83
CA PHE A 36 -4.84 -2.29 5.15
C PHE A 36 -3.81 -1.61 4.25
N ALA A 37 -2.55 -1.73 4.64
CA ALA A 37 -1.46 -1.09 3.92
C ALA A 37 -0.17 -1.89 4.03
N TYR A 38 0.65 -1.76 3.00
CA TYR A 38 1.97 -2.38 2.92
C TYR A 38 3.03 -1.32 2.73
N LEU A 39 4.19 -1.54 3.33
CA LEU A 39 5.42 -0.87 2.93
C LEU A 39 6.15 -1.80 1.95
N TYR A 40 6.52 -1.30 0.78
CA TYR A 40 7.17 -2.13 -0.22
C TYR A 40 8.37 -1.40 -0.83
N GLY A 41 8.97 -1.97 -1.87
CA GLY A 41 10.12 -1.38 -2.50
C GLY A 41 11.41 -1.59 -1.72
N SER A 42 12.41 -0.76 -2.01
CA SER A 42 13.75 -0.94 -1.47
C SER A 42 13.84 -0.84 0.04
N LEU A 43 13.08 0.06 0.66
CA LEU A 43 13.09 0.21 2.11
C LEU A 43 12.56 -1.02 2.82
N ALA A 44 11.52 -1.66 2.28
CA ALA A 44 10.95 -2.87 2.86
C ALA A 44 11.93 -4.04 2.78
N GLN A 45 12.83 -4.02 1.81
CA GLN A 45 13.84 -5.07 1.63
C GLN A 45 15.14 -4.79 2.38
N GLY A 46 15.17 -3.73 3.18
CA GLY A 46 16.36 -3.37 3.93
C GLY A 46 17.44 -2.66 3.11
N LEU A 47 17.11 -2.26 1.90
CA LEU A 47 18.02 -1.52 1.04
C LEU A 47 17.92 -0.03 1.38
N ASP A 48 18.50 0.30 2.49
CA ASP A 48 18.37 1.60 3.13
C ASP A 48 19.34 2.60 2.50
N THR A 49 18.80 3.55 1.75
CA THR A 49 19.57 4.73 1.33
C THR A 49 18.80 5.98 1.72
N SER A 50 19.52 7.04 2.02
CA SER A 50 18.91 8.32 2.40
C SER A 50 18.11 8.95 1.26
N LEU A 51 18.24 8.43 0.05
CA LEU A 51 17.55 8.94 -1.14
C LEU A 51 16.37 8.06 -1.58
N SER A 52 16.11 6.97 -0.85
CA SER A 52 15.01 6.06 -1.22
C SER A 52 13.67 6.70 -0.95
N ASP A 53 12.73 6.51 -1.89
CA ASP A 53 11.34 6.87 -1.69
C ASP A 53 10.69 5.91 -0.70
N ILE A 54 9.66 6.41 -0.02
CA ILE A 54 8.86 5.59 0.88
C ILE A 54 7.66 5.09 0.06
N ASP A 55 7.71 3.82 -0.32
CA ASP A 55 6.69 3.20 -1.17
C ASP A 55 5.63 2.55 -0.30
N VAL A 56 4.43 3.13 -0.31
CA VAL A 56 3.32 2.66 0.51
C VAL A 56 2.15 2.28 -0.41
N ALA A 57 1.61 1.09 -0.21
CA ALA A 57 0.45 0.62 -0.94
C ALA A 57 -0.71 0.47 0.03
N VAL A 58 -1.85 1.05 -0.31
CA VAL A 58 -3.03 1.06 0.56
C VAL A 58 -4.23 0.45 -0.14
N TYR A 59 -5.04 -0.29 0.60
CA TYR A 59 -6.34 -0.76 0.16
C TYR A 59 -7.40 0.08 0.87
N LEU A 60 -8.21 0.79 0.09
CA LEU A 60 -9.22 1.70 0.64
C LEU A 60 -10.60 1.04 0.61
N LYS A 61 -11.49 1.54 1.44
CA LYS A 61 -12.87 1.03 1.54
C LYS A 61 -13.72 1.43 0.33
N GLY A 62 -13.15 1.64 -0.79
CA GLY A 62 -13.81 2.02 -2.03
C GLY A 62 -12.81 2.68 -2.94
N ILE A 63 -13.23 2.97 -4.17
CA ILE A 63 -12.34 3.63 -5.13
C ILE A 63 -12.31 5.13 -4.80
N PRO A 64 -11.15 5.69 -4.50
CA PRO A 64 -11.06 7.10 -4.15
C PRO A 64 -11.19 7.99 -5.37
N SER A 65 -11.73 9.20 -5.17
CA SER A 65 -11.62 10.26 -6.14
C SER A 65 -10.18 10.79 -6.16
N LEU A 66 -9.85 11.57 -7.17
CA LEU A 66 -8.52 12.19 -7.25
C LEU A 66 -8.25 13.08 -6.03
N ASP A 67 -9.27 13.82 -5.59
CA ASP A 67 -9.14 14.68 -4.41
C ASP A 67 -8.90 13.88 -3.14
N GLU A 68 -9.60 12.75 -2.98
CA GLU A 68 -9.42 11.87 -1.83
C GLU A 68 -8.03 11.26 -1.80
N GLU A 69 -7.54 10.84 -2.96
CA GLU A 69 -6.18 10.28 -3.08
C GLU A 69 -5.13 11.34 -2.75
N LEU A 70 -5.30 12.55 -3.28
CA LEU A 70 -4.39 13.65 -3.00
C LEU A 70 -4.40 14.02 -1.51
N ASP A 71 -5.56 14.03 -0.90
CA ASP A 71 -5.69 14.31 0.53
C ASP A 71 -4.93 13.30 1.37
N LEU A 72 -5.06 12.01 1.05
CA LEU A 72 -4.31 10.96 1.75
C LEU A 72 -2.80 11.13 1.53
N HIS A 73 -2.40 11.40 0.30
CA HIS A 73 -0.99 11.60 -0.03
C HIS A 73 -0.41 12.78 0.78
N LEU A 74 -1.13 13.89 0.85
CA LEU A 74 -0.70 15.05 1.62
C LEU A 74 -0.63 14.75 3.11
N PHE A 75 -1.61 14.01 3.63
CA PHE A 75 -1.61 13.62 5.02
C PHE A 75 -0.35 12.79 5.36
N MET A 76 -0.02 11.83 4.50
CA MET A 76 1.15 11.00 4.69
C MET A 76 2.44 11.80 4.60
N SER A 77 2.54 12.67 3.59
CA SER A 77 3.74 13.49 3.38
C SER A 77 3.99 14.44 4.54
N ARG A 78 2.93 15.04 5.06
CA ARG A 78 3.05 15.90 6.24
C ARG A 78 3.41 15.12 7.49
N GLY A 79 2.79 13.97 7.68
CA GLY A 79 3.05 13.14 8.85
C GLY A 79 4.47 12.59 8.87
N LEU A 80 5.02 12.28 7.72
CA LEU A 80 6.39 11.77 7.59
C LEU A 80 7.41 12.88 7.40
N ALA A 81 6.96 14.13 7.25
CA ALA A 81 7.81 15.30 7.04
C ALA A 81 8.71 15.14 5.81
N THR A 82 8.19 14.54 4.76
CA THR A 82 8.91 14.37 3.49
C THR A 82 7.93 14.33 2.33
N ASP A 83 8.36 14.81 1.18
CA ASP A 83 7.59 14.70 -0.08
C ASP A 83 7.95 13.43 -0.86
N ARG A 84 8.83 12.59 -0.33
CA ARG A 84 9.28 11.36 -0.98
C ARG A 84 8.40 10.16 -0.59
N VAL A 85 7.11 10.36 -0.59
CA VAL A 85 6.13 9.31 -0.36
C VAL A 85 5.50 8.96 -1.69
N ASP A 86 5.60 7.69 -2.08
CA ASP A 86 4.96 7.17 -3.28
C ASP A 86 3.77 6.32 -2.83
N LEU A 87 2.57 6.78 -3.14
CA LEU A 87 1.33 6.16 -2.70
C LEU A 87 0.70 5.38 -3.85
N LEU A 88 0.46 4.10 -3.64
CA LEU A 88 -0.21 3.23 -4.59
C LEU A 88 -1.56 2.80 -4.02
N ILE A 89 -2.61 2.90 -4.81
CA ILE A 89 -3.95 2.45 -4.41
C ILE A 89 -4.15 1.02 -4.94
N LEU A 90 -4.15 0.04 -4.03
CA LEU A 90 -4.20 -1.38 -4.39
C LEU A 90 -5.48 -1.76 -5.11
N ASN A 91 -6.62 -1.26 -4.63
CA ASN A 91 -7.91 -1.64 -5.22
C ASN A 91 -8.21 -0.96 -6.56
N ARG A 92 -7.30 -0.14 -7.05
CA ARG A 92 -7.41 0.44 -8.39
C ARG A 92 -6.32 -0.08 -9.33
N THR A 93 -5.28 -0.68 -8.80
CA THR A 93 -4.14 -1.17 -9.57
C THR A 93 -4.48 -2.46 -10.31
N ARG A 94 -4.17 -2.50 -11.59
CA ARG A 94 -4.40 -3.68 -12.44
C ARG A 94 -3.11 -4.41 -12.80
N ASN A 95 -1.98 -3.91 -12.37
CA ASN A 95 -0.70 -4.55 -12.64
C ASN A 95 -0.50 -5.73 -11.69
N ILE A 96 -0.91 -6.92 -12.15
CA ILE A 96 -0.90 -8.12 -11.31
C ILE A 96 0.51 -8.51 -10.85
N MET A 97 1.52 -8.26 -11.66
CA MET A 97 2.90 -8.59 -11.30
C MET A 97 3.40 -7.70 -10.17
N LEU A 98 3.02 -6.42 -10.19
CA LEU A 98 3.35 -5.50 -9.10
C LEU A 98 2.62 -5.88 -7.81
N LEU A 99 1.34 -6.23 -7.92
CA LEU A 99 0.56 -6.68 -6.76
C LEU A 99 1.18 -7.92 -6.13
N GLU A 100 1.59 -8.88 -6.95
CA GLU A 100 2.25 -10.09 -6.45
C GLU A 100 3.54 -9.75 -5.72
N GLU A 101 4.34 -8.85 -6.26
CA GLU A 101 5.59 -8.44 -5.63
C GLU A 101 5.35 -7.77 -4.28
N ILE A 102 4.35 -6.90 -4.19
CA ILE A 102 4.00 -6.24 -2.93
C ILE A 102 3.59 -7.26 -1.88
N ILE A 103 2.78 -8.24 -2.26
CA ILE A 103 2.30 -9.26 -1.33
C ILE A 103 3.44 -10.15 -0.86
N LYS A 104 4.33 -10.55 -1.76
CA LYS A 104 5.43 -11.47 -1.41
C LYS A 104 6.56 -10.80 -0.65
N LYS A 105 6.90 -9.57 -0.98
CA LYS A 105 8.08 -8.89 -0.45
C LYS A 105 7.77 -7.70 0.43
N GLY A 106 6.55 -7.20 0.40
CA GLY A 106 6.16 -6.07 1.22
C GLY A 106 5.92 -6.46 2.66
N ILE A 107 5.83 -5.44 3.50
CA ILE A 107 5.57 -5.59 4.93
C ILE A 107 4.19 -5.02 5.22
N VAL A 108 3.32 -5.81 5.85
CA VAL A 108 2.01 -5.30 6.30
C VAL A 108 2.26 -4.34 7.45
N ILE A 109 1.92 -3.07 7.25
CA ILE A 109 2.17 -2.04 8.26
C ILE A 109 0.88 -1.58 8.95
N TYR A 110 -0.28 -1.89 8.39
CA TYR A 110 -1.56 -1.54 8.97
C TYR A 110 -2.61 -2.51 8.45
N ASP A 111 -3.49 -2.99 9.32
CA ASP A 111 -4.46 -4.00 8.94
C ASP A 111 -5.68 -3.93 9.86
N THR A 112 -6.82 -3.52 9.30
CA THR A 112 -8.07 -3.45 10.06
C THR A 112 -8.96 -4.66 9.86
N ASP A 113 -8.64 -5.51 8.88
CA ASP A 113 -9.46 -6.66 8.52
C ASP A 113 -8.56 -7.77 7.94
N PRO A 114 -7.89 -8.53 8.80
CA PRO A 114 -6.95 -9.56 8.34
C PRO A 114 -7.58 -10.61 7.43
N GLU A 115 -8.82 -10.98 7.67
CA GLU A 115 -9.51 -11.97 6.86
C GLU A 115 -9.71 -11.45 5.44
N PHE A 116 -10.18 -10.22 5.31
CA PHE A 116 -10.34 -9.59 4.01
C PHE A 116 -8.98 -9.45 3.29
N ARG A 117 -7.94 -9.06 4.03
CA ARG A 117 -6.60 -8.95 3.45
C ARG A 117 -6.10 -10.28 2.92
N LEU A 118 -6.29 -11.36 3.67
CA LEU A 118 -5.86 -12.70 3.24
C LEU A 118 -6.61 -13.14 1.98
N ASP A 119 -7.91 -12.86 1.90
CA ASP A 119 -8.69 -13.14 0.69
C ASP A 119 -8.15 -12.36 -0.51
N PHE A 120 -7.82 -11.10 -0.31
CA PHE A 120 -7.21 -10.27 -1.35
C PHE A 120 -5.87 -10.87 -1.82
N GLU A 121 -5.01 -11.24 -0.87
CA GLU A 121 -3.71 -11.82 -1.19
C GLU A 121 -3.84 -13.12 -1.97
N LEU A 122 -4.75 -14.00 -1.56
CA LEU A 122 -4.99 -15.26 -2.26
C LEU A 122 -5.47 -15.01 -3.69
N ARG A 123 -6.39 -14.07 -3.86
CA ARG A 123 -6.91 -13.76 -5.19
C ARG A 123 -5.79 -13.24 -6.10
N VAL A 124 -4.95 -12.35 -5.59
CA VAL A 124 -3.83 -11.81 -6.37
C VAL A 124 -2.85 -12.91 -6.75
N LEU A 125 -2.51 -13.79 -5.80
CA LEU A 125 -1.57 -14.89 -6.07
C LEU A 125 -2.12 -15.85 -7.11
N HIS A 126 -3.41 -16.16 -7.07
CA HIS A 126 -4.07 -16.99 -8.08
C HIS A 126 -4.06 -16.32 -9.45
N GLU A 127 -4.41 -15.04 -9.50
CA GLU A 127 -4.38 -14.29 -10.76
C GLU A 127 -2.95 -14.20 -11.33
N ALA A 128 -1.96 -14.07 -10.46
CA ALA A 128 -0.57 -14.02 -10.88
C ALA A 128 -0.13 -15.35 -11.51
N ILE A 129 -0.54 -16.47 -10.92
CA ILE A 129 -0.25 -17.79 -11.47
C ILE A 129 -0.89 -17.95 -12.85
N ASP A 130 -2.17 -17.60 -12.96
CA ASP A 130 -2.89 -17.68 -14.24
C ASP A 130 -2.24 -16.77 -15.29
N PHE A 131 -1.84 -15.58 -14.91
CA PHE A 131 -1.16 -14.65 -15.81
C PHE A 131 0.15 -15.24 -16.32
N LYS A 132 0.95 -15.83 -15.44
CA LYS A 132 2.24 -16.42 -15.83
C LYS A 132 2.05 -17.64 -16.73
N GLU A 133 1.07 -18.47 -16.45
CA GLU A 133 0.77 -19.64 -17.28
C GLU A 133 0.29 -19.23 -18.67
N HIS A 134 -0.59 -18.24 -18.74
CA HIS A 134 -1.07 -17.72 -20.00
C HIS A 134 0.07 -17.12 -20.82
N ARG A 135 0.92 -16.34 -20.18
CA ARG A 135 2.09 -15.76 -20.83
C ARG A 135 3.06 -16.82 -21.34
N ARG A 136 3.26 -17.87 -20.55
CA ARG A 136 4.13 -18.98 -20.95
C ARG A 136 3.56 -19.73 -22.15
N ALA A 137 2.27 -19.95 -22.18
CA ALA A 137 1.61 -20.60 -23.31
C ALA A 137 1.76 -19.82 -24.61
N ILE A 138 1.77 -18.49 -24.52
CA ILE A 138 1.92 -17.62 -25.69
C ILE A 138 3.38 -17.49 -26.11
N LEU A 139 4.30 -17.32 -25.16
CA LEU A 139 5.69 -16.95 -25.40
C LEU A 139 6.67 -18.12 -25.24
N GLY A 140 6.30 -19.15 -24.56
CA GLY A 140 7.19 -20.21 -24.12
C GLY A 140 7.38 -21.35 -25.09
N ARG A 141 7.28 -21.12 -26.35
CA ARG A 141 7.45 -22.18 -27.35
C ARG A 141 8.86 -22.25 -27.89
#